data_27368175ed8421176241d920a730dd73
#
_entry.id   27368175ed8421176241d920a730dd73
#
_cell.length_a   1.000
_cell.length_b   1.000
_cell.length_c   1.000
_cell.angle_alpha   90.00
_cell.angle_beta   90.00
_cell.angle_gamma   90.00
#
_symmetry.space_group_name_H-M   'P 1'
#
loop_
_entity.id
_entity.type
_entity.pdbx_description
1 polymer ?
#
loop_
_entity_poly.entity_id
_entity_poly.type
_entity_poly.pdbx_seq_one_letter_code
_entity_poly.pdbx_strand_id
1 'polypeptide(L)'
;MGVIAAKVRKTVLLTGTLMGGYADDLFHLLFRALPGRMIEDGYRPSSSGSMSSAAMAFMRDHGVLKDIFSESDGPAHKTAKGTKVSVRTVKAPGFGPKGVLRCILPYTIFLKLRDMGGILPPYDEEFREVEMDAEQGDTYSSLAANLTSALKEALRKRDTTLLGVVLNVLLAWPDCCFRAETVRHPRTREMLAFTPVQFNELEIMPKERELISICREEKAAGRKTLVYSVYT
;
A
#
# COMPACT_ATOMS: atom_id res chain seq x y z
N MET A 1 -0.93 -23.49 5.99
CA MET A 1 -0.90 -23.13 7.43
C MET A 1 -2.03 -23.79 8.21
N GLY A 2 -3.30 -23.63 7.89
CA GLY A 2 -4.44 -24.20 8.64
C GLY A 2 -4.41 -25.72 8.84
N VAL A 3 -3.95 -26.47 7.83
CA VAL A 3 -3.83 -27.94 7.94
C VAL A 3 -2.78 -28.36 8.97
N ILE A 4 -1.68 -27.63 9.07
CA ILE A 4 -0.63 -27.88 10.06
C ILE A 4 -1.13 -27.50 11.45
N ALA A 5 -1.70 -26.30 11.61
CA ALA A 5 -2.23 -25.83 12.88
C ALA A 5 -3.31 -26.77 13.47
N ALA A 6 -4.14 -27.38 12.63
CA ALA A 6 -5.15 -28.36 13.06
C ALA A 6 -4.57 -29.69 13.58
N LYS A 7 -3.32 -30.02 13.24
CA LYS A 7 -2.66 -31.28 13.60
C LYS A 7 -1.69 -31.16 14.77
N VAL A 8 -1.35 -29.94 15.18
CA VAL A 8 -0.38 -29.71 16.26
C VAL A 8 -1.07 -29.21 17.52
N ARG A 9 -0.51 -29.56 18.67
CA ARG A 9 -1.09 -29.21 19.98
C ARG A 9 -0.98 -27.72 20.31
N LYS A 10 0.06 -27.05 19.81
CA LYS A 10 0.33 -25.62 20.03
C LYS A 10 0.86 -25.01 18.75
N THR A 11 0.40 -23.82 18.41
CA THR A 11 0.84 -23.07 17.25
C THR A 11 1.31 -21.69 17.70
N VAL A 12 2.49 -21.28 17.24
CA VAL A 12 3.01 -19.92 17.41
C VAL A 12 3.18 -19.33 16.00
N LEU A 13 2.62 -18.15 15.80
CA LEU A 13 2.73 -17.41 14.55
C LEU A 13 3.63 -16.20 14.76
N LEU A 14 4.67 -16.07 13.96
CA LEU A 14 5.59 -14.93 13.96
C LEU A 14 5.31 -14.07 12.74
N THR A 15 5.07 -12.80 12.95
CA THR A 15 4.82 -11.86 11.85
C THR A 15 5.26 -10.45 12.24
N GLY A 16 5.85 -9.73 11.32
CA GLY A 16 6.13 -8.29 11.47
C GLY A 16 4.89 -7.41 11.24
N THR A 17 3.84 -7.95 10.60
CA THR A 17 2.58 -7.25 10.31
C THR A 17 1.41 -8.14 10.63
N LEU A 18 0.76 -7.87 11.75
CA LEU A 18 -0.38 -8.68 12.22
C LEU A 18 -1.61 -8.51 11.32
N MET A 19 -1.82 -7.32 10.77
CA MET A 19 -2.97 -6.94 9.97
C MET A 19 -2.53 -5.99 8.85
N GLY A 20 -2.94 -6.27 7.62
CA GLY A 20 -2.61 -5.46 6.43
C GLY A 20 -3.44 -4.18 6.30
N GLY A 21 -4.23 -3.85 7.33
CA GLY A 21 -5.05 -2.65 7.40
C GLY A 21 -6.54 -2.94 7.63
N TYR A 22 -7.03 -4.10 7.22
CA TYR A 22 -8.44 -4.46 7.31
C TYR A 22 -8.67 -5.61 8.31
N ALA A 23 -9.79 -5.62 8.98
CA ALA A 23 -10.13 -6.64 9.98
C ALA A 23 -10.25 -8.06 9.39
N ASP A 24 -10.59 -8.19 8.11
CA ASP A 24 -10.66 -9.49 7.43
C ASP A 24 -9.28 -10.16 7.26
N ASP A 25 -8.19 -9.38 7.22
CA ASP A 25 -6.83 -9.95 7.24
C ASP A 25 -6.61 -10.72 8.54
N LEU A 26 -6.97 -10.09 9.66
CA LEU A 26 -6.87 -10.70 10.98
C LEU A 26 -7.83 -11.88 11.13
N PHE A 27 -9.05 -11.80 10.59
CA PHE A 27 -10.01 -12.90 10.59
C PHE A 27 -9.41 -14.17 10.01
N HIS A 28 -8.78 -14.08 8.84
CA HIS A 28 -8.18 -15.24 8.18
C HIS A 28 -7.00 -15.83 8.97
N LEU A 29 -6.24 -15.01 9.66
CA LEU A 29 -5.17 -15.45 10.53
C LEU A 29 -5.72 -16.18 11.77
N LEU A 30 -6.67 -15.56 12.47
CA LEU A 30 -7.30 -16.11 13.68
C LEU A 30 -8.03 -17.41 13.39
N PHE A 31 -8.77 -17.47 12.28
CA PHE A 31 -9.48 -18.69 11.93
C PHE A 31 -8.56 -19.88 11.64
N ARG A 32 -7.35 -19.62 11.16
CA ARG A 32 -6.34 -20.66 10.93
C ARG A 32 -5.60 -21.06 12.21
N ALA A 33 -5.40 -20.12 13.14
CA ALA A 33 -4.70 -20.38 14.39
C ALA A 33 -5.62 -20.90 15.49
N LEU A 34 -6.85 -20.40 15.57
CA LEU A 34 -7.81 -20.63 16.65
C LEU A 34 -9.23 -20.96 16.10
N PRO A 35 -9.36 -21.97 15.21
CA PRO A 35 -10.63 -22.25 14.54
C PRO A 35 -11.78 -22.55 15.53
N GLY A 36 -11.51 -23.31 16.59
CA GLY A 36 -12.52 -23.62 17.62
C GLY A 36 -13.09 -22.36 18.25
N ARG A 37 -12.23 -21.43 18.66
CA ARG A 37 -12.63 -20.15 19.25
C ARG A 37 -13.46 -19.30 18.29
N MET A 38 -13.06 -19.23 17.03
CA MET A 38 -13.78 -18.47 16.01
C MET A 38 -15.18 -19.03 15.77
N ILE A 39 -15.32 -20.35 15.79
CA ILE A 39 -16.62 -21.04 15.66
C ILE A 39 -17.50 -20.81 16.90
N GLU A 40 -16.94 -20.85 18.11
CA GLU A 40 -17.63 -20.54 19.36
C GLU A 40 -18.12 -19.10 19.38
N ASP A 41 -17.33 -18.14 18.84
CA ASP A 41 -17.69 -16.73 18.71
C ASP A 41 -18.74 -16.48 17.59
N GLY A 42 -19.18 -17.53 16.90
CA GLY A 42 -20.25 -17.48 15.89
C GLY A 42 -19.79 -17.35 14.44
N TYR A 43 -18.49 -17.29 14.19
CA TYR A 43 -17.93 -17.18 12.83
C TYR A 43 -17.78 -18.57 12.21
N ARG A 44 -18.82 -19.05 11.54
CA ARG A 44 -18.87 -20.40 10.96
C ARG A 44 -18.78 -20.37 9.44
N PRO A 45 -18.09 -21.35 8.81
CA PRO A 45 -18.18 -21.56 7.37
C PRO A 45 -19.62 -21.80 6.95
N SER A 46 -19.97 -21.42 5.73
CA SER A 46 -21.24 -21.81 5.13
C SER A 46 -21.31 -23.34 4.91
N SER A 47 -22.48 -23.86 4.58
CA SER A 47 -22.65 -25.27 4.21
C SER A 47 -21.79 -25.70 3.01
N SER A 48 -21.43 -24.76 2.12
CA SER A 48 -20.49 -24.97 1.00
C SER A 48 -19.02 -24.85 1.40
N GLY A 49 -18.70 -24.62 2.68
CA GLY A 49 -17.33 -24.41 3.16
C GLY A 49 -16.78 -23.00 2.93
N SER A 50 -17.56 -22.05 2.37
CA SER A 50 -17.13 -20.70 2.15
C SER A 50 -17.03 -19.91 3.46
N MET A 51 -15.94 -19.12 3.59
CA MET A 51 -15.67 -18.26 4.75
C MET A 51 -16.17 -16.81 4.57
N SER A 52 -16.71 -16.48 3.40
CA SER A 52 -17.02 -15.09 3.04
C SER A 52 -18.05 -14.45 3.98
N SER A 53 -19.10 -15.19 4.36
CA SER A 53 -20.12 -14.70 5.28
C SER A 53 -19.58 -14.50 6.70
N ALA A 54 -18.75 -15.42 7.17
CA ALA A 54 -18.10 -15.32 8.48
C ALA A 54 -17.10 -14.16 8.54
N ALA A 55 -16.31 -13.95 7.48
CA ALA A 55 -15.40 -12.81 7.37
C ALA A 55 -16.16 -11.46 7.37
N MET A 56 -17.30 -11.39 6.66
CA MET A 56 -18.15 -10.19 6.66
C MET A 56 -18.82 -9.94 8.00
N ALA A 57 -19.22 -10.99 8.72
CA ALA A 57 -19.74 -10.87 10.09
C ALA A 57 -18.66 -10.30 11.01
N PHE A 58 -17.45 -10.87 10.95
CA PHE A 58 -16.30 -10.38 11.72
C PHE A 58 -15.95 -8.91 11.41
N MET A 59 -16.03 -8.52 10.12
CA MET A 59 -15.85 -7.13 9.71
C MET A 59 -16.90 -6.19 10.30
N ARG A 60 -18.16 -6.61 10.42
CA ARG A 60 -19.23 -5.81 11.05
C ARG A 60 -19.02 -5.68 12.55
N ASP A 61 -18.55 -6.75 13.20
CA ASP A 61 -18.41 -6.78 14.66
C ASP A 61 -17.14 -6.06 15.14
N HIS A 62 -16.07 -6.07 14.36
CA HIS A 62 -14.75 -5.65 14.80
C HIS A 62 -14.02 -4.72 13.84
N GLY A 63 -14.43 -4.66 12.56
CA GLY A 63 -13.82 -3.81 11.55
C GLY A 63 -14.39 -2.40 11.55
N VAL A 64 -13.91 -1.62 10.57
CA VAL A 64 -14.45 -0.29 10.25
C VAL A 64 -15.18 -0.38 8.91
N LEU A 65 -16.43 0.07 8.90
CA LEU A 65 -17.25 0.17 7.71
C LEU A 65 -17.51 1.64 7.39
N LYS A 66 -17.53 1.96 6.10
CA LYS A 66 -17.80 3.31 5.61
C LYS A 66 -18.98 3.26 4.65
N ASP A 67 -19.98 4.07 4.87
CA ASP A 67 -21.08 4.24 3.94
C ASP A 67 -20.74 5.33 2.92
N ILE A 68 -20.79 4.96 1.64
CA ILE A 68 -20.62 5.87 0.53
C ILE A 68 -21.99 6.19 -0.01
N PHE A 69 -22.35 7.46 0.07
CA PHE A 69 -23.58 7.99 -0.51
C PHE A 69 -23.27 8.49 -1.92
N SER A 70 -23.95 7.97 -2.94
CA SER A 70 -23.85 8.45 -4.29
C SER A 70 -25.21 8.93 -4.77
N GLU A 71 -25.26 10.18 -5.22
CA GLU A 71 -26.39 10.71 -5.96
C GLU A 71 -26.22 10.26 -7.43
N SER A 72 -27.29 9.70 -8.03
CA SER A 72 -27.22 9.33 -9.45
C SER A 72 -27.47 10.57 -10.30
N ASP A 73 -26.46 11.01 -11.05
CA ASP A 73 -26.54 12.06 -12.07
C ASP A 73 -27.30 11.61 -13.36
N GLY A 74 -28.17 10.62 -13.28
CA GLY A 74 -29.01 10.22 -14.40
C GLY A 74 -30.20 11.16 -14.60
N PRO A 75 -30.84 11.20 -15.82
CA PRO A 75 -32.05 11.96 -16.04
C PRO A 75 -33.08 11.53 -14.98
N ALA A 76 -33.33 12.42 -14.05
CA ALA A 76 -34.04 12.15 -12.85
C ALA A 76 -35.50 11.77 -13.16
N HIS A 77 -35.85 10.51 -13.02
CA HIS A 77 -37.18 10.17 -12.59
C HIS A 77 -37.34 10.69 -11.16
N LYS A 78 -37.75 11.94 -11.03
CA LYS A 78 -38.16 12.52 -9.75
C LYS A 78 -39.38 11.73 -9.27
N THR A 79 -39.15 10.77 -8.38
CA THR A 79 -40.28 10.22 -7.64
C THR A 79 -40.74 11.27 -6.62
N ALA A 80 -42.01 11.24 -6.23
CA ALA A 80 -42.62 12.16 -5.26
C ALA A 80 -41.90 12.18 -3.88
N LYS A 81 -40.85 11.39 -3.67
CA LYS A 81 -40.03 11.26 -2.47
C LYS A 81 -38.60 11.83 -2.56
N GLY A 82 -38.28 12.63 -3.61
CA GLY A 82 -36.96 13.25 -3.73
C GLY A 82 -35.93 12.41 -4.52
N THR A 83 -34.68 12.86 -4.52
CA THR A 83 -33.55 12.23 -5.25
C THR A 83 -33.22 10.87 -4.65
N LYS A 84 -33.10 9.84 -5.49
CA LYS A 84 -32.75 8.49 -5.03
C LYS A 84 -31.25 8.46 -4.67
N VAL A 85 -30.95 8.49 -3.39
CA VAL A 85 -29.59 8.31 -2.88
C VAL A 85 -29.33 6.81 -2.77
N SER A 86 -28.30 6.31 -3.45
CA SER A 86 -27.81 4.95 -3.22
C SER A 86 -26.73 4.95 -2.14
N VAL A 87 -26.89 4.08 -1.15
CA VAL A 87 -25.91 3.89 -0.08
C VAL A 87 -25.19 2.57 -0.32
N ARG A 88 -23.87 2.64 -0.43
CA ARG A 88 -23.01 1.47 -0.54
C ARG A 88 -22.07 1.40 0.65
N THR A 89 -22.24 0.39 1.50
CA THR A 89 -21.30 0.10 2.58
C THR A 89 -20.06 -0.58 2.04
N VAL A 90 -18.89 0.00 2.32
CA VAL A 90 -17.58 -0.57 1.95
C VAL A 90 -16.73 -0.74 3.20
N LYS A 91 -15.81 -1.70 3.16
CA LYS A 91 -14.83 -1.86 4.23
C LYS A 91 -13.83 -0.70 4.19
N ALA A 92 -13.44 -0.23 5.38
CA ALA A 92 -12.42 0.77 5.56
C ALA A 92 -11.28 0.21 6.45
N PRO A 93 -10.06 0.75 6.35
CA PRO A 93 -8.97 0.36 7.22
C PRO A 93 -9.30 0.63 8.69
N GLY A 94 -8.92 -0.32 9.55
CA GLY A 94 -9.06 -0.18 10.98
C GLY A 94 -9.61 -1.43 11.67
N PHE A 95 -9.45 -1.45 12.99
CA PHE A 95 -9.92 -2.52 13.87
C PHE A 95 -10.45 -1.92 15.16
N GLY A 96 -11.67 -2.28 15.53
CA GLY A 96 -12.37 -1.70 16.67
C GLY A 96 -11.77 -2.11 18.02
N PRO A 97 -11.84 -1.26 19.05
CA PRO A 97 -11.28 -1.53 20.39
C PRO A 97 -11.78 -2.83 21.01
N LYS A 98 -13.06 -3.17 20.83
CA LYS A 98 -13.65 -4.44 21.29
C LYS A 98 -12.95 -5.64 20.68
N GLY A 99 -12.62 -5.57 19.38
CA GLY A 99 -11.88 -6.60 18.69
C GLY A 99 -10.44 -6.73 19.17
N VAL A 100 -9.76 -5.61 19.45
CA VAL A 100 -8.41 -5.59 20.03
C VAL A 100 -8.40 -6.35 21.36
N LEU A 101 -9.32 -6.02 22.26
CA LEU A 101 -9.41 -6.65 23.59
C LEU A 101 -9.76 -8.12 23.53
N ARG A 102 -10.63 -8.53 22.60
CA ARG A 102 -11.14 -9.90 22.52
C ARG A 102 -10.28 -10.83 21.67
N CYS A 103 -9.77 -10.32 20.55
CA CYS A 103 -9.15 -11.14 19.51
C CYS A 103 -7.64 -11.01 19.43
N ILE A 104 -7.06 -9.91 19.93
CA ILE A 104 -5.61 -9.67 19.82
C ILE A 104 -4.92 -9.86 21.17
N LEU A 105 -5.26 -9.06 22.16
CA LEU A 105 -4.51 -9.02 23.43
C LEU A 105 -4.39 -10.37 24.14
N PRO A 106 -5.41 -11.26 24.16
CA PRO A 106 -5.28 -12.55 24.85
C PRO A 106 -4.33 -13.54 24.17
N TYR A 107 -4.01 -13.32 22.89
CA TYR A 107 -3.28 -14.28 22.05
C TYR A 107 -2.02 -13.75 21.43
N THR A 108 -1.67 -12.47 21.66
CA THR A 108 -0.59 -11.80 20.95
C THR A 108 0.39 -11.17 21.92
N ILE A 109 1.66 -11.42 21.71
CA ILE A 109 2.75 -10.72 22.37
C ILE A 109 3.39 -9.79 21.34
N PHE A 110 3.46 -8.49 21.67
CA PHE A 110 4.13 -7.49 20.85
C PHE A 110 5.56 -7.31 21.35
N LEU A 111 6.52 -7.64 20.51
CA LEU A 111 7.94 -7.43 20.77
C LEU A 111 8.46 -6.37 19.79
N LYS A 112 9.00 -5.30 20.31
CA LYS A 112 9.74 -4.31 19.51
C LYS A 112 11.21 -4.71 19.48
N LEU A 113 11.89 -4.32 18.41
CA LEU A 113 13.32 -4.56 18.29
C LEU A 113 14.11 -4.04 19.48
N ARG A 114 13.74 -2.88 20.04
CA ARG A 114 14.33 -2.29 21.24
C ARG A 114 14.14 -3.14 22.51
N ASP A 115 13.08 -3.96 22.56
CA ASP A 115 12.79 -4.81 23.72
C ASP A 115 13.74 -6.02 23.79
N MET A 116 14.45 -6.29 22.68
CA MET A 116 15.45 -7.35 22.60
C MET A 116 16.81 -6.94 23.19
N GLY A 117 16.95 -5.70 23.67
CA GLY A 117 18.13 -5.16 24.39
C GLY A 117 19.46 -5.42 23.69
N GLY A 118 20.33 -4.44 23.55
CA GLY A 118 21.77 -4.56 23.24
C GLY A 118 22.27 -5.46 22.08
N ILE A 119 21.41 -6.27 21.48
CA ILE A 119 21.77 -7.22 20.41
C ILE A 119 21.87 -6.53 19.05
N LEU A 120 21.19 -5.39 18.92
CA LEU A 120 21.18 -4.64 17.66
C LEU A 120 22.40 -3.71 17.62
N PRO A 121 23.08 -3.63 16.47
CA PRO A 121 24.10 -2.62 16.25
C PRO A 121 23.49 -1.21 16.30
N PRO A 122 24.30 -0.18 16.61
CA PRO A 122 23.84 1.19 16.49
C PRO A 122 23.31 1.45 15.08
N TYR A 123 22.22 2.18 14.98
CA TYR A 123 21.57 2.53 13.73
C TYR A 123 21.61 4.05 13.55
N ASP A 124 22.20 4.48 12.45
CA ASP A 124 22.22 5.85 12.00
C ASP A 124 21.51 5.92 10.64
N GLU A 125 20.66 6.93 10.46
CA GLU A 125 19.95 7.18 9.21
C GLU A 125 20.46 8.49 8.59
N GLU A 126 20.97 8.40 7.38
CA GLU A 126 21.49 9.53 6.63
C GLU A 126 20.76 9.67 5.31
N PHE A 127 20.25 10.87 5.04
CA PHE A 127 19.66 11.24 3.75
C PHE A 127 20.72 11.92 2.90
N ARG A 128 21.03 11.35 1.74
CA ARG A 128 21.92 11.95 0.76
C ARG A 128 21.12 12.51 -0.39
N GLU A 129 21.12 13.82 -0.53
CA GLU A 129 20.50 14.52 -1.64
C GLU A 129 21.45 14.53 -2.84
N VAL A 130 20.93 14.18 -4.02
CA VAL A 130 21.68 14.12 -5.26
C VAL A 130 20.95 14.95 -6.31
N GLU A 131 21.60 15.97 -6.83
CA GLU A 131 21.08 16.79 -7.91
C GLU A 131 21.13 16.03 -9.25
N MET A 132 20.11 16.23 -10.07
CA MET A 132 20.09 15.71 -11.43
C MET A 132 21.07 16.48 -12.31
N ASP A 133 21.67 15.82 -13.30
CA ASP A 133 22.40 16.52 -14.36
C ASP A 133 21.43 17.44 -15.12
N ALA A 134 21.95 18.50 -15.76
CA ALA A 134 21.13 19.55 -16.38
C ALA A 134 20.09 18.96 -17.37
N GLU A 135 20.50 18.05 -18.23
CA GLU A 135 19.62 17.41 -19.22
C GLU A 135 18.53 16.55 -18.56
N GLN A 136 18.89 15.78 -17.53
CA GLN A 136 17.92 15.00 -16.75
C GLN A 136 16.95 15.92 -16.00
N GLY A 137 17.45 16.99 -15.37
CA GLY A 137 16.67 17.97 -14.64
C GLY A 137 15.68 18.75 -15.52
N ASP A 138 16.10 19.15 -16.72
CA ASP A 138 15.25 19.87 -17.67
C ASP A 138 14.08 18.96 -18.15
N THR A 139 14.41 17.72 -18.48
CA THR A 139 13.41 16.72 -18.90
C THR A 139 12.42 16.41 -17.77
N TYR A 140 12.94 16.20 -16.55
CA TYR A 140 12.10 15.98 -15.38
C TYR A 140 11.18 17.17 -15.09
N SER A 141 11.72 18.38 -15.18
CA SER A 141 10.95 19.60 -14.94
C SER A 141 9.81 19.77 -15.94
N SER A 142 10.06 19.45 -17.22
CA SER A 142 9.05 19.49 -18.27
C SER A 142 7.96 18.44 -18.03
N LEU A 143 8.34 17.20 -17.68
CA LEU A 143 7.40 16.13 -17.33
C LEU A 143 6.57 16.52 -16.10
N ALA A 144 7.21 17.03 -15.06
CA ALA A 144 6.56 17.44 -13.83
C ALA A 144 5.58 18.61 -14.05
N ALA A 145 5.92 19.58 -14.88
CA ALA A 145 5.04 20.71 -15.23
C ALA A 145 3.77 20.21 -15.92
N ASN A 146 3.90 19.34 -16.92
CA ASN A 146 2.78 18.79 -17.67
C ASN A 146 1.85 17.99 -16.76
N LEU A 147 2.40 17.08 -15.97
CA LEU A 147 1.62 16.22 -15.07
C LEU A 147 0.97 17.01 -13.93
N THR A 148 1.67 18.00 -13.37
CA THR A 148 1.13 18.87 -12.33
C THR A 148 0.00 19.75 -12.86
N SER A 149 0.08 20.23 -14.09
CA SER A 149 -0.99 20.97 -14.75
C SER A 149 -2.25 20.13 -14.90
N ALA A 150 -2.10 18.91 -15.45
CA ALA A 150 -3.21 17.96 -15.59
C ALA A 150 -3.83 17.58 -14.23
N LEU A 151 -2.99 17.37 -13.21
CA LEU A 151 -3.46 17.07 -11.85
C LEU A 151 -4.25 18.24 -11.25
N LYS A 152 -3.76 19.47 -11.39
CA LYS A 152 -4.47 20.67 -10.90
C LYS A 152 -5.84 20.83 -11.55
N GLU A 153 -5.94 20.55 -12.84
CA GLU A 153 -7.23 20.58 -13.56
C GLU A 153 -8.19 19.51 -13.07
N ALA A 154 -7.71 18.26 -12.89
CA ALA A 154 -8.51 17.17 -12.33
C ALA A 154 -9.01 17.49 -10.92
N LEU A 155 -8.14 18.01 -10.05
CA LEU A 155 -8.51 18.39 -8.68
C LEU A 155 -9.55 19.52 -8.63
N ARG A 156 -9.52 20.49 -9.56
CA ARG A 156 -10.58 21.51 -9.68
C ARG A 156 -11.94 20.87 -9.99
N LYS A 157 -11.93 19.76 -10.73
CA LYS A 157 -13.13 18.95 -11.04
C LYS A 157 -13.45 17.91 -9.94
N ARG A 158 -12.76 17.97 -8.78
CA ARG A 158 -12.84 17.02 -7.67
C ARG A 158 -12.50 15.57 -8.06
N ASP A 159 -11.72 15.39 -9.11
CA ASP A 159 -11.21 14.09 -9.53
C ASP A 159 -9.81 13.86 -8.94
N THR A 160 -9.69 12.88 -8.04
CA THR A 160 -8.43 12.51 -7.37
C THR A 160 -7.73 11.32 -8.04
N THR A 161 -8.27 10.79 -9.13
CA THR A 161 -7.73 9.57 -9.77
C THR A 161 -6.32 9.75 -10.33
N LEU A 162 -5.93 10.99 -10.67
CA LEU A 162 -4.59 11.27 -11.18
C LEU A 162 -3.52 11.39 -10.09
N LEU A 163 -3.90 11.59 -8.83
CA LEU A 163 -2.93 11.86 -7.76
C LEU A 163 -1.89 10.73 -7.63
N GLY A 164 -2.35 9.48 -7.55
CA GLY A 164 -1.45 8.33 -7.45
C GLY A 164 -0.61 8.09 -8.70
N VAL A 165 -1.18 8.33 -9.88
CA VAL A 165 -0.47 8.17 -11.16
C VAL A 165 0.65 9.18 -11.28
N VAL A 166 0.36 10.46 -11.05
CA VAL A 166 1.34 11.55 -11.14
C VAL A 166 2.46 11.35 -10.12
N LEU A 167 2.10 11.05 -8.86
CA LEU A 167 3.09 10.81 -7.82
C LEU A 167 4.01 9.64 -8.16
N ASN A 168 3.44 8.51 -8.61
CA ASN A 168 4.22 7.33 -8.99
C ASN A 168 5.20 7.62 -10.14
N VAL A 169 4.74 8.30 -11.18
CA VAL A 169 5.59 8.63 -12.33
C VAL A 169 6.73 9.55 -11.92
N LEU A 170 6.45 10.61 -11.15
CA LEU A 170 7.47 11.56 -10.73
C LEU A 170 8.49 10.95 -9.75
N LEU A 171 8.09 9.96 -8.96
CA LEU A 171 9.02 9.22 -8.09
C LEU A 171 9.85 8.19 -8.85
N ALA A 172 9.25 7.53 -9.86
CA ALA A 172 9.91 6.45 -10.60
C ALA A 172 10.83 6.96 -11.73
N TRP A 173 10.45 8.05 -12.39
CA TRP A 173 11.13 8.50 -13.61
C TRP A 173 12.64 8.77 -13.42
N PRO A 174 13.13 9.35 -12.33
CA PRO A 174 14.57 9.55 -12.13
C PRO A 174 15.39 8.25 -12.16
N ASP A 175 14.77 7.13 -11.77
CA ASP A 175 15.41 5.80 -11.78
C ASP A 175 15.18 5.03 -13.09
N CYS A 176 14.33 5.56 -13.98
CA CYS A 176 13.90 4.88 -15.21
C CYS A 176 14.00 5.78 -16.46
N CYS A 177 14.80 6.86 -16.43
CA CYS A 177 14.86 7.88 -17.48
C CYS A 177 15.46 7.37 -18.81
N PHE A 178 16.04 6.19 -18.84
CA PHE A 178 16.58 5.51 -20.02
C PHE A 178 15.51 4.88 -20.93
N ARG A 179 14.23 4.94 -20.55
CA ARG A 179 13.11 4.44 -21.36
C ARG A 179 12.07 5.52 -21.63
N ALA A 180 11.31 5.37 -22.72
CA ALA A 180 10.21 6.29 -23.00
C ALA A 180 9.14 6.17 -21.94
N GLU A 181 8.64 7.32 -21.45
CA GLU A 181 7.53 7.36 -20.51
C GLU A 181 6.27 7.91 -21.18
N THR A 182 5.19 7.16 -21.11
CA THR A 182 3.88 7.57 -21.63
C THR A 182 2.85 7.53 -20.52
N VAL A 183 2.44 8.69 -20.05
CA VAL A 183 1.46 8.82 -18.98
C VAL A 183 0.07 9.03 -19.55
N ARG A 184 -0.87 8.15 -19.19
CA ARG A 184 -2.26 8.21 -19.63
C ARG A 184 -3.21 8.31 -18.45
N HIS A 185 -4.32 9.02 -18.67
CA HIS A 185 -5.39 9.07 -17.69
C HIS A 185 -5.99 7.67 -17.47
N PRO A 186 -6.12 7.19 -16.21
CA PRO A 186 -6.51 5.80 -15.94
C PRO A 186 -7.91 5.44 -16.44
N ARG A 187 -8.84 6.39 -16.48
CA ARG A 187 -10.22 6.18 -16.94
C ARG A 187 -10.41 6.52 -18.43
N THR A 188 -10.02 7.73 -18.86
CA THR A 188 -10.28 8.21 -20.23
C THR A 188 -9.28 7.71 -21.24
N ARG A 189 -8.11 7.19 -20.80
CA ARG A 189 -6.98 6.78 -21.64
C ARG A 189 -6.33 7.92 -22.45
N GLU A 190 -6.74 9.13 -22.22
CA GLU A 190 -6.13 10.33 -22.79
C GLU A 190 -4.65 10.43 -22.38
N MET A 191 -3.81 10.83 -23.33
CA MET A 191 -2.39 11.03 -23.07
C MET A 191 -2.17 12.34 -22.32
N LEU A 192 -1.57 12.26 -21.15
CA LEU A 192 -1.28 13.41 -20.26
C LEU A 192 0.13 13.95 -20.48
N ALA A 193 1.09 13.07 -20.69
CA ALA A 193 2.47 13.42 -20.97
C ALA A 193 3.17 12.29 -21.72
N PHE A 194 4.19 12.67 -22.46
CA PHE A 194 5.09 11.76 -23.15
C PHE A 194 6.52 12.30 -23.05
N THR A 195 7.45 11.43 -22.67
CA THR A 195 8.87 11.72 -22.65
C THR A 195 9.58 10.66 -23.50
N PRO A 196 10.27 11.03 -24.57
CA PRO A 196 11.02 10.08 -25.39
C PRO A 196 12.23 9.53 -24.62
N VAL A 197 12.83 8.49 -25.15
CA VAL A 197 14.13 7.99 -24.67
C VAL A 197 15.20 9.04 -24.96
N GLN A 198 15.87 9.51 -23.94
CA GLN A 198 16.94 10.51 -24.05
C GLN A 198 18.27 9.97 -23.55
N PHE A 199 18.25 9.03 -22.61
CA PHE A 199 19.44 8.49 -21.96
C PHE A 199 19.68 7.05 -22.41
N ASN A 200 20.95 6.67 -22.48
CA ASN A 200 21.31 5.29 -22.76
C ASN A 200 21.14 4.45 -21.48
N GLU A 201 20.66 3.23 -21.63
CA GLU A 201 20.50 2.27 -20.52
C GLU A 201 21.82 1.97 -19.79
N LEU A 202 22.96 2.12 -20.46
CA LEU A 202 24.29 1.92 -19.88
C LEU A 202 24.89 3.20 -19.28
N GLU A 203 24.18 4.32 -19.38
CA GLU A 203 24.62 5.59 -18.82
C GLU A 203 24.39 5.61 -17.32
N ILE A 204 25.42 5.99 -16.57
CA ILE A 204 25.35 6.05 -15.11
C ILE A 204 24.82 7.42 -14.69
N MET A 205 23.61 7.45 -14.17
CA MET A 205 22.96 8.66 -13.71
C MET A 205 23.53 9.17 -12.37
N PRO A 206 23.30 10.44 -11.99
CA PRO A 206 23.84 11.02 -10.75
C PRO A 206 23.56 10.18 -9.50
N LYS A 207 22.35 9.70 -9.34
CA LYS A 207 21.93 8.85 -8.22
C LYS A 207 22.67 7.52 -8.17
N GLU A 208 22.93 6.92 -9.33
CA GLU A 208 23.70 5.69 -9.44
C GLU A 208 25.19 5.95 -9.14
N ARG A 209 25.73 7.08 -9.59
CA ARG A 209 27.11 7.50 -9.26
C ARG A 209 27.30 7.61 -7.76
N GLU A 210 26.36 8.25 -7.07
CA GLU A 210 26.40 8.37 -5.61
C GLU A 210 26.29 7.01 -4.94
N LEU A 211 25.38 6.15 -5.38
CA LEU A 211 25.25 4.79 -4.86
C LEU A 211 26.55 3.98 -5.02
N ILE A 212 27.20 4.10 -6.19
CA ILE A 212 28.49 3.44 -6.45
C ILE A 212 29.57 3.99 -5.50
N SER A 213 29.58 5.32 -5.23
CA SER A 213 30.50 5.93 -4.27
C SER A 213 30.30 5.36 -2.88
N ILE A 214 29.06 5.33 -2.39
CA ILE A 214 28.72 4.73 -1.09
C ILE A 214 29.18 3.27 -1.02
N CYS A 215 28.90 2.47 -2.03
CA CYS A 215 29.33 1.08 -2.06
C CYS A 215 30.85 0.91 -2.01
N ARG A 216 31.60 1.81 -2.64
CA ARG A 216 33.08 1.80 -2.59
C ARG A 216 33.62 2.21 -1.22
N GLU A 217 33.04 3.24 -0.61
CA GLU A 217 33.39 3.69 0.72
C GLU A 217 33.15 2.60 1.76
N GLU A 218 31.98 1.96 1.72
CA GLU A 218 31.62 0.88 2.63
C GLU A 218 32.53 -0.35 2.46
N LYS A 219 32.85 -0.69 1.20
CA LYS A 219 33.81 -1.76 0.88
C LYS A 219 35.20 -1.44 1.43
N ALA A 220 35.69 -0.21 1.26
CA ALA A 220 36.99 0.22 1.80
C ALA A 220 37.04 0.16 3.32
N ALA A 221 35.91 0.44 3.99
CA ALA A 221 35.75 0.32 5.43
C ALA A 221 35.52 -1.14 5.93
N GLY A 222 35.54 -2.12 5.03
CA GLY A 222 35.32 -3.54 5.35
C GLY A 222 33.88 -3.89 5.70
N ARG A 223 32.92 -3.01 5.38
CA ARG A 223 31.49 -3.21 5.64
C ARG A 223 30.77 -3.80 4.43
N LYS A 224 29.68 -4.49 4.67
CA LYS A 224 28.80 -5.04 3.61
C LYS A 224 27.70 -4.05 3.30
N THR A 225 27.40 -3.86 2.02
CA THR A 225 26.33 -3.01 1.53
C THR A 225 25.17 -3.88 1.06
N LEU A 226 23.96 -3.54 1.48
CA LEU A 226 22.72 -4.12 0.96
C LEU A 226 21.92 -3.00 0.30
N VAL A 227 21.66 -3.14 -0.98
CA VAL A 227 20.95 -2.14 -1.78
C VAL A 227 19.52 -2.61 -2.05
N TYR A 228 18.55 -1.74 -1.80
CA TYR A 228 17.17 -1.93 -2.19
C TYR A 228 16.76 -0.89 -3.22
N SER A 229 16.11 -1.32 -4.29
CA SER A 229 15.46 -0.45 -5.26
C SER A 229 13.97 -0.74 -5.27
N VAL A 230 13.16 0.30 -5.42
CA VAL A 230 11.69 0.21 -5.55
C VAL A 230 11.29 0.21 -7.01
N TYR A 231 12.02 0.94 -7.85
CA TYR A 231 11.77 1.08 -9.27
C TYR A 231 12.94 0.47 -10.04
N THR A 232 12.62 -0.46 -10.93
CA THR A 232 13.59 -1.15 -11.80
C THR A 232 13.04 -1.25 -13.23
#